data_c8007d64b94927f585dfa69f85ed1177
#
_entry.id   c8007d64b94927f585dfa69f85ed1177
#
_cell.length_a   1.000
_cell.length_b   1.000
_cell.length_c   1.000
_cell.angle_alpha   90.00
_cell.angle_beta   90.00
_cell.angle_gamma   90.00
#
_symmetry.space_group_name_H-M   'P 1'
#
loop_
_entity.id
_entity.type
_entity.pdbx_description
1 polymer ?
#
loop_
_entity_poly.entity_id
_entity_poly.type
_entity_poly.pdbx_seq_one_letter_code
_entity_poly.pdbx_strand_id
1 'polypeptide(L)'
;ECLEALNIEQFNKDLTALLRGEQVEIPKFNFVSGKSEYGKNNFLRIGREDVLVIEGIHCLNDELTYTIPMDDKYRVYISALTQLNLDEHNRIATTDGRLIRRIVRDAAHRGASAAHTISMWNSVRRGEEANIFPFQEDADAMFNSVLIYELAVLKPYVEALLFGIDREAPEYMEAKRLLKFLDYFVGIGSENVPTNSLLREF
;
A
#
# COMPACT_ATOMS: atom_id res chain seq x y z
N GLU A 1 12.06 3.44 -0.27
CA GLU A 1 10.93 3.89 0.56
C GLU A 1 11.49 4.55 1.83
N CYS A 2 11.94 5.80 1.72
CA CYS A 2 12.46 6.60 2.83
C CYS A 2 11.76 7.97 2.84
N LEU A 3 11.66 8.59 4.02
CA LEU A 3 10.96 9.86 4.21
C LEU A 3 11.64 11.01 3.46
N GLU A 4 12.98 10.96 3.34
CA GLU A 4 13.82 11.96 2.65
C GLU A 4 13.56 12.07 1.13
N ALA A 5 12.84 11.08 0.55
CA ALA A 5 12.40 11.17 -0.83
C ALA A 5 11.28 12.22 -1.04
N LEU A 6 10.66 12.68 0.05
CA LEU A 6 9.61 13.69 0.04
C LEU A 6 10.18 15.08 0.31
N ASN A 7 9.59 16.11 -0.30
CA ASN A 7 9.88 17.50 0.07
C ASN A 7 9.08 17.88 1.31
N ILE A 8 9.57 17.46 2.48
CA ILE A 8 8.89 17.61 3.76
C ILE A 8 8.67 19.09 4.12
N GLU A 9 9.64 19.94 3.81
CA GLU A 9 9.54 21.39 4.09
C GLU A 9 8.37 22.02 3.30
N GLN A 10 8.31 21.77 1.99
CA GLN A 10 7.22 22.28 1.15
C GLN A 10 5.88 21.68 1.57
N PHE A 11 5.84 20.39 1.89
CA PHE A 11 4.63 19.71 2.36
C PHE A 11 4.08 20.37 3.63
N ASN A 12 4.91 20.63 4.63
CA ASN A 12 4.50 21.29 5.88
C ASN A 12 4.06 22.74 5.66
N LYS A 13 4.70 23.48 4.75
CA LYS A 13 4.30 24.83 4.37
C LYS A 13 2.89 24.83 3.76
N ASP A 14 2.65 23.94 2.82
CA ASP A 14 1.37 23.82 2.12
C ASP A 14 0.27 23.37 3.09
N LEU A 15 0.56 22.40 3.93
CA LEU A 15 -0.37 21.90 4.94
C LEU A 15 -0.76 22.99 5.95
N THR A 16 0.21 23.76 6.43
CA THR A 16 -0.05 24.87 7.35
C THR A 16 -0.91 25.96 6.71
N ALA A 17 -0.66 26.28 5.43
CA ALA A 17 -1.47 27.25 4.70
C ALA A 17 -2.91 26.77 4.49
N LEU A 18 -3.09 25.48 4.14
CA LEU A 18 -4.42 24.86 4.01
C LEU A 18 -5.21 24.94 5.31
N LEU A 19 -4.59 24.60 6.45
CA LEU A 19 -5.25 24.66 7.76
C LEU A 19 -5.62 26.09 8.20
N ARG A 20 -4.98 27.11 7.61
CA ARG A 20 -5.39 28.52 7.77
C ARG A 20 -6.50 28.95 6.81
N GLY A 21 -6.97 28.05 5.95
CA GLY A 21 -7.98 28.35 4.94
C GLY A 21 -7.44 29.08 3.71
N GLU A 22 -6.12 29.11 3.53
CA GLU A 22 -5.45 29.66 2.36
C GLU A 22 -5.60 28.71 1.16
N GLN A 23 -5.49 29.25 -0.04
CA GLN A 23 -5.50 28.45 -1.26
C GLN A 23 -4.04 28.05 -1.59
N VAL A 24 -3.83 26.74 -1.82
CA VAL A 24 -2.51 26.19 -2.13
C VAL A 24 -2.57 25.45 -3.47
N GLU A 25 -1.55 25.61 -4.29
CA GLU A 25 -1.37 24.80 -5.50
C GLU A 25 -0.67 23.50 -5.15
N ILE A 26 -1.37 22.38 -5.31
CA ILE A 26 -0.84 21.04 -5.04
C ILE A 26 -0.06 20.55 -6.26
N PRO A 27 1.22 20.19 -6.12
CA PRO A 27 2.00 19.65 -7.23
C PRO A 27 1.48 18.29 -7.67
N LYS A 28 1.57 18.01 -8.98
CA LYS A 28 1.31 16.69 -9.52
C LYS A 28 2.64 16.00 -9.81
N PHE A 29 2.82 14.80 -9.25
CA PHE A 29 4.02 14.01 -9.56
C PHE A 29 3.93 13.41 -10.96
N ASN A 30 4.95 13.64 -11.78
CA ASN A 30 5.08 13.05 -13.09
C ASN A 30 5.99 11.82 -13.01
N PHE A 31 5.40 10.63 -13.13
CA PHE A 31 6.13 9.36 -13.04
C PHE A 31 7.12 9.13 -14.21
N VAL A 32 6.92 9.80 -15.34
CA VAL A 32 7.82 9.67 -16.49
C VAL A 32 9.08 10.51 -16.29
N SER A 33 8.93 11.76 -15.81
CA SER A 33 10.06 12.67 -15.57
C SER A 33 10.68 12.51 -14.18
N GLY A 34 10.00 11.84 -13.25
CA GLY A 34 10.42 11.70 -11.85
C GLY A 34 10.38 13.02 -11.08
N LYS A 35 9.57 14.00 -11.50
CA LYS A 35 9.53 15.34 -10.90
C LYS A 35 8.12 15.75 -10.51
N SER A 36 8.04 16.58 -9.47
CA SER A 36 6.82 17.30 -9.11
C SER A 36 6.61 18.50 -10.03
N GLU A 37 5.43 18.63 -10.61
CA GLU A 37 5.05 19.68 -11.55
C GLU A 37 3.96 20.56 -10.95
N TYR A 38 4.15 21.87 -11.02
CA TYR A 38 3.18 22.91 -10.68
C TYR A 38 2.57 23.51 -11.96
N GLY A 39 1.63 24.42 -11.83
CA GLY A 39 1.07 25.16 -12.97
C GLY A 39 -0.04 24.40 -13.71
N LYS A 40 -0.61 23.35 -13.11
CA LYS A 40 -1.72 22.59 -13.70
C LYS A 40 -3.10 22.97 -13.15
N ASN A 41 -3.22 24.15 -12.52
CA ASN A 41 -4.44 24.64 -11.89
C ASN A 41 -5.03 23.67 -10.85
N ASN A 42 -4.17 22.93 -10.17
CA ASN A 42 -4.55 21.99 -9.12
C ASN A 42 -4.55 22.72 -7.76
N PHE A 43 -5.52 23.58 -7.56
CA PHE A 43 -5.64 24.34 -6.31
C PHE A 43 -6.55 23.62 -5.32
N LEU A 44 -6.11 23.57 -4.08
CA LEU A 44 -6.87 23.09 -2.94
C LEU A 44 -7.07 24.24 -1.95
N ARG A 45 -8.24 24.29 -1.37
CA ARG A 45 -8.58 25.13 -0.24
C ARG A 45 -9.53 24.38 0.66
N ILE A 46 -9.29 24.40 1.95
CA ILE A 46 -10.18 23.77 2.94
C ILE A 46 -10.86 24.84 3.78
N GLY A 47 -12.12 24.60 4.13
CA GLY A 47 -12.90 25.41 5.04
C GLY A 47 -12.76 24.96 6.48
N ARG A 48 -13.43 25.65 7.39
CA ARG A 48 -13.33 25.42 8.84
C ARG A 48 -13.92 24.07 9.28
N GLU A 49 -14.90 23.58 8.55
CA GLU A 49 -15.61 22.32 8.83
C GLU A 49 -15.09 21.14 8.00
N ASP A 50 -14.08 21.38 7.16
CA ASP A 50 -13.52 20.34 6.32
C ASP A 50 -12.47 19.52 7.06
N VAL A 51 -12.40 18.24 6.73
CA VAL A 51 -11.36 17.33 7.21
C VAL A 51 -10.41 17.00 6.06
N LEU A 52 -9.12 17.24 6.26
CA LEU A 52 -8.09 16.87 5.31
C LEU A 52 -7.63 15.44 5.58
N VAL A 53 -7.90 14.53 4.64
CA VAL A 53 -7.40 13.15 4.69
C VAL A 53 -6.10 13.06 3.90
N ILE A 54 -5.04 12.63 4.56
CA ILE A 54 -3.72 12.41 3.96
C ILE A 54 -3.42 10.92 4.01
N GLU A 55 -3.08 10.34 2.87
CA GLU A 55 -2.70 8.94 2.78
C GLU A 55 -1.27 8.77 2.26
N GLY A 56 -0.58 7.78 2.79
CA GLY A 56 0.77 7.44 2.36
C GLY A 56 1.50 6.60 3.40
N ILE A 57 2.55 5.93 2.96
CA ILE A 57 3.33 5.02 3.81
C ILE A 57 4.06 5.70 4.98
N HIS A 58 4.26 7.02 4.90
CA HIS A 58 4.94 7.81 5.93
C HIS A 58 3.99 8.65 6.80
N CYS A 59 2.67 8.54 6.61
CA CYS A 59 1.71 9.43 7.29
C CYS A 59 1.65 9.26 8.82
N LEU A 60 2.10 8.12 9.34
CA LEU A 60 2.21 7.92 10.80
C LEU A 60 3.50 8.48 11.40
N ASN A 61 4.52 8.79 10.58
CA ASN A 61 5.74 9.39 11.05
C ASN A 61 5.53 10.89 11.31
N ASP A 62 5.67 11.31 12.55
CA ASP A 62 5.46 12.70 12.96
C ASP A 62 6.42 13.68 12.29
N GLU A 63 7.59 13.23 11.82
CA GLU A 63 8.50 14.04 11.04
C GLU A 63 7.88 14.53 9.72
N LEU A 64 6.94 13.77 9.13
CA LEU A 64 6.23 14.19 7.92
C LEU A 64 5.36 15.43 8.17
N THR A 65 4.76 15.53 9.34
CA THR A 65 3.78 16.58 9.71
C THR A 65 4.19 17.34 10.96
N TYR A 66 5.50 17.64 11.09
CA TYR A 66 6.09 18.21 12.32
C TYR A 66 5.55 19.59 12.71
N THR A 67 4.96 20.32 11.75
CA THR A 67 4.36 21.66 12.02
C THR A 67 2.94 21.57 12.59
N ILE A 68 2.31 20.41 12.56
CA ILE A 68 0.93 20.24 13.02
C ILE A 68 0.91 19.64 14.42
N PRO A 69 0.21 20.27 15.38
CA PRO A 69 0.04 19.73 16.73
C PRO A 69 -0.60 18.33 16.72
N MET A 70 -0.27 17.52 17.70
CA MET A 70 -0.82 16.17 17.83
C MET A 70 -2.34 16.18 18.03
N ASP A 71 -2.86 17.15 18.76
CA ASP A 71 -4.29 17.31 19.02
C ASP A 71 -5.12 17.64 17.78
N ASP A 72 -4.46 18.10 16.70
CA ASP A 72 -5.08 18.39 15.40
C ASP A 72 -4.97 17.23 14.42
N LYS A 73 -4.45 16.06 14.86
CA LYS A 73 -4.26 14.86 14.04
C LYS A 73 -5.10 13.71 14.57
N TYR A 74 -5.63 12.91 13.64
CA TYR A 74 -6.16 11.59 13.94
C TYR A 74 -5.50 10.58 13.02
N ARG A 75 -4.74 9.65 13.61
CA ARG A 75 -3.86 8.74 12.89
C ARG A 75 -4.48 7.36 12.78
N VAL A 76 -4.57 6.86 11.56
CA VAL A 76 -5.12 5.53 11.29
C VAL A 76 -4.06 4.65 10.64
N TYR A 77 -3.68 3.58 11.33
CA TYR A 77 -2.85 2.53 10.73
C TYR A 77 -3.73 1.56 9.95
N ILE A 78 -3.45 1.41 8.66
CA ILE A 78 -4.18 0.47 7.78
C ILE A 78 -3.22 -0.62 7.33
N SER A 79 -3.56 -1.87 7.59
CA SER A 79 -2.78 -3.01 7.14
C SER A 79 -3.66 -4.23 6.87
N ALA A 80 -3.22 -5.09 5.94
CA ALA A 80 -3.85 -6.38 5.70
C ALA A 80 -3.30 -7.42 6.68
N LEU A 81 -3.83 -7.45 7.89
CA LEU A 81 -3.40 -8.36 8.96
C LEU A 81 -4.18 -9.67 8.87
N THR A 82 -3.57 -10.69 8.26
CA THR A 82 -4.21 -12.00 8.12
C THR A 82 -4.39 -12.66 9.48
N GLN A 83 -5.63 -13.00 9.80
CA GLN A 83 -6.02 -13.64 11.07
C GLN A 83 -6.42 -15.13 10.91
N LEU A 84 -6.38 -15.61 9.67
CA LEU A 84 -6.74 -16.99 9.36
C LEU A 84 -5.55 -17.93 9.52
N ASN A 85 -5.86 -19.18 9.88
CA ASN A 85 -4.93 -20.29 9.86
C ASN A 85 -5.24 -21.20 8.66
N LEU A 86 -4.23 -21.88 8.14
CA LEU A 86 -4.40 -22.96 7.16
C LEU A 86 -4.86 -24.25 7.86
N ASP A 87 -4.32 -24.48 9.06
CA ASP A 87 -4.64 -25.61 9.92
C ASP A 87 -4.42 -25.23 11.40
N GLU A 88 -4.49 -26.20 12.32
CA GLU A 88 -4.34 -25.98 13.77
C GLU A 88 -2.98 -25.37 14.18
N HIS A 89 -1.95 -25.52 13.33
CA HIS A 89 -0.58 -25.13 13.66
C HIS A 89 0.02 -24.07 12.72
N ASN A 90 -0.59 -23.89 11.52
CA ASN A 90 -0.03 -23.04 10.48
C ASN A 90 -0.89 -21.80 10.24
N ARG A 91 -0.41 -20.67 10.71
CA ARG A 91 -1.03 -19.37 10.43
C ARG A 91 -0.66 -18.91 9.02
N ILE A 92 -1.61 -18.30 8.34
CA ILE A 92 -1.33 -17.58 7.09
C ILE A 92 -0.45 -16.37 7.40
N ALA A 93 0.74 -16.33 6.78
CA ALA A 93 1.63 -15.20 6.95
C ALA A 93 1.05 -13.94 6.30
N THR A 94 0.94 -12.86 7.06
CA THR A 94 0.50 -11.55 6.57
C THR A 94 1.34 -11.08 5.36
N THR A 95 2.63 -11.38 5.38
CA THR A 95 3.58 -11.08 4.30
C THR A 95 3.21 -11.75 2.98
N ASP A 96 2.69 -12.96 3.01
CA ASP A 96 2.30 -13.71 1.80
C ASP A 96 1.05 -13.08 1.16
N GLY A 97 0.03 -12.77 1.97
CA GLY A 97 -1.15 -12.07 1.46
C GLY A 97 -0.81 -10.71 0.84
N ARG A 98 0.08 -9.96 1.49
CA ARG A 98 0.54 -8.66 0.98
C ARG A 98 1.37 -8.78 -0.30
N LEU A 99 2.24 -9.79 -0.40
CA LEU A 99 3.01 -10.07 -1.62
C LEU A 99 2.08 -10.44 -2.78
N ILE A 100 1.09 -11.30 -2.52
CA ILE A 100 0.08 -11.70 -3.51
C ILE A 100 -0.71 -10.49 -4.01
N ARG A 101 -1.24 -9.65 -3.11
CA ARG A 101 -1.89 -8.38 -3.49
C ARG A 101 -1.00 -7.53 -4.38
N ARG A 102 0.28 -7.37 -4.00
CA ARG A 102 1.22 -6.56 -4.75
C ARG A 102 1.51 -7.11 -6.13
N ILE A 103 1.71 -8.43 -6.26
CA ILE A 103 1.95 -9.07 -7.57
C ILE A 103 0.78 -8.79 -8.52
N VAL A 104 -0.46 -8.99 -8.08
CA VAL A 104 -1.65 -8.76 -8.92
C VAL A 104 -1.77 -7.30 -9.30
N ARG A 105 -1.68 -6.38 -8.33
CA ARG A 105 -1.76 -4.93 -8.57
C ARG A 105 -0.66 -4.42 -9.50
N ASP A 106 0.58 -4.81 -9.26
CA ASP A 106 1.71 -4.34 -10.04
C ASP A 106 1.63 -4.84 -11.48
N ALA A 107 1.13 -6.06 -11.71
CA ALA A 107 0.86 -6.58 -13.05
C ALA A 107 -0.29 -5.83 -13.75
N ALA A 108 -1.41 -5.58 -13.05
CA ALA A 108 -2.57 -4.93 -13.63
C ALA A 108 -2.37 -3.44 -13.93
N HIS A 109 -1.69 -2.70 -13.02
CA HIS A 109 -1.69 -1.24 -13.05
C HIS A 109 -0.32 -0.59 -13.26
N ARG A 110 0.77 -1.34 -13.11
CA ARG A 110 2.14 -0.81 -13.17
C ARG A 110 3.00 -1.46 -14.24
N GLY A 111 2.48 -2.45 -14.95
CA GLY A 111 3.19 -3.17 -16.00
C GLY A 111 4.42 -3.95 -15.51
N ALA A 112 4.49 -4.26 -14.21
CA ALA A 112 5.59 -5.00 -13.61
C ALA A 112 5.30 -6.51 -13.65
N SER A 113 6.32 -7.31 -13.99
CA SER A 113 6.21 -8.77 -13.93
C SER A 113 6.20 -9.29 -12.50
N ALA A 114 5.62 -10.48 -12.27
CA ALA A 114 5.65 -11.13 -10.96
C ALA A 114 7.08 -11.38 -10.47
N ALA A 115 8.01 -11.76 -11.36
CA ALA A 115 9.42 -11.92 -11.03
C ALA A 115 10.02 -10.61 -10.50
N HIS A 116 9.76 -9.48 -11.19
CA HIS A 116 10.23 -8.18 -10.73
C HIS A 116 9.67 -7.83 -9.35
N THR A 117 8.37 -8.02 -9.11
CA THR A 117 7.76 -7.75 -7.81
C THR A 117 8.36 -8.61 -6.69
N ILE A 118 8.62 -9.89 -6.96
CA ILE A 118 9.27 -10.80 -5.99
C ILE A 118 10.71 -10.34 -5.70
N SER A 119 11.49 -9.99 -6.73
CA SER A 119 12.88 -9.54 -6.56
C SER A 119 12.99 -8.30 -5.67
N MET A 120 12.01 -7.38 -5.77
CA MET A 120 11.94 -6.16 -4.97
C MET A 120 11.42 -6.38 -3.54
N TRP A 121 10.78 -7.53 -3.25
CA TRP A 121 10.04 -7.73 -2.01
C TRP A 121 10.88 -7.58 -0.75
N ASN A 122 12.11 -8.11 -0.75
CA ASN A 122 13.02 -7.98 0.39
C ASN A 122 13.39 -6.52 0.69
N SER A 123 13.51 -5.69 -0.36
CA SER A 123 13.78 -4.26 -0.19
C SER A 123 12.57 -3.53 0.38
N VAL A 124 11.37 -3.86 -0.10
CA VAL A 124 10.11 -3.33 0.43
C VAL A 124 9.98 -3.64 1.91
N ARG A 125 10.20 -4.89 2.29
CA ARG A 125 10.13 -5.32 3.69
C ARG A 125 11.09 -4.57 4.62
N ARG A 126 12.34 -4.40 4.20
CA ARG A 126 13.29 -3.58 4.97
C ARG A 126 12.83 -2.14 5.13
N GLY A 127 12.22 -1.57 4.08
CA GLY A 127 11.63 -0.23 4.14
C GLY A 127 10.49 -0.14 5.14
N GLU A 128 9.60 -1.14 5.17
CA GLU A 128 8.49 -1.22 6.13
C GLU A 128 9.00 -1.34 7.57
N GLU A 129 9.97 -2.22 7.81
CA GLU A 129 10.58 -2.45 9.13
C GLU A 129 11.28 -1.18 9.66
N ALA A 130 11.89 -0.40 8.79
CA ALA A 130 12.60 0.81 9.18
C ALA A 130 11.68 2.04 9.30
N ASN A 131 10.66 2.18 8.43
CA ASN A 131 9.98 3.46 8.23
C ASN A 131 8.46 3.42 8.47
N ILE A 132 7.87 2.24 8.73
CA ILE A 132 6.42 2.11 8.93
C ILE A 132 6.10 1.45 10.28
N PHE A 133 6.62 0.26 10.54
CA PHE A 133 6.28 -0.51 11.73
C PHE A 133 6.65 0.17 13.06
N PRO A 134 7.74 0.95 13.17
CA PRO A 134 8.04 1.67 14.41
C PRO A 134 6.94 2.65 14.85
N PHE A 135 6.14 3.15 13.89
CA PHE A 135 5.10 4.16 14.16
C PHE A 135 3.68 3.57 14.29
N GLN A 136 3.51 2.25 14.15
CA GLN A 136 2.18 1.65 14.18
C GLN A 136 1.49 1.75 15.55
N GLU A 137 2.27 1.72 16.63
CA GLU A 137 1.76 1.82 18.00
C GLU A 137 1.30 3.25 18.37
N ASP A 138 1.73 4.25 17.58
CA ASP A 138 1.35 5.66 17.77
C ASP A 138 0.03 6.00 17.09
N ALA A 139 -0.61 5.05 16.39
CA ALA A 139 -1.88 5.28 15.73
C ALA A 139 -3.05 5.34 16.73
N ASP A 140 -3.97 6.29 16.53
CA ASP A 140 -5.19 6.44 17.31
C ASP A 140 -6.20 5.33 17.03
N ALA A 141 -6.15 4.76 15.81
CA ALA A 141 -6.96 3.61 15.40
C ALA A 141 -6.19 2.69 14.46
N MET A 142 -6.51 1.39 14.54
CA MET A 142 -5.99 0.37 13.63
C MET A 142 -7.14 -0.21 12.80
N PHE A 143 -6.97 -0.19 11.48
CA PHE A 143 -7.92 -0.79 10.55
C PHE A 143 -7.29 -1.97 9.83
N ASN A 144 -7.87 -3.16 10.04
CA ASN A 144 -7.48 -4.36 9.32
C ASN A 144 -8.22 -4.44 7.99
N SER A 145 -7.48 -4.29 6.88
CA SER A 145 -8.03 -4.30 5.52
C SER A 145 -8.11 -5.69 4.89
N VAL A 146 -7.80 -6.76 5.62
CA VAL A 146 -7.90 -8.13 5.09
C VAL A 146 -9.36 -8.53 4.88
N LEU A 147 -9.64 -9.19 3.78
CA LEU A 147 -10.92 -9.84 3.52
C LEU A 147 -10.73 -11.36 3.57
N ILE A 148 -11.63 -12.05 4.27
CA ILE A 148 -11.53 -13.50 4.49
C ILE A 148 -11.42 -14.28 3.17
N TYR A 149 -12.11 -13.81 2.13
CA TYR A 149 -12.18 -14.46 0.81
C TYR A 149 -11.15 -13.96 -0.20
N GLU A 150 -10.29 -13.01 0.18
CA GLU A 150 -9.42 -12.33 -0.79
C GLU A 150 -8.43 -13.27 -1.48
N LEU A 151 -7.84 -14.21 -0.75
CA LEU A 151 -6.89 -15.16 -1.34
C LEU A 151 -7.58 -16.09 -2.35
N ALA A 152 -8.82 -16.47 -2.10
CA ALA A 152 -9.62 -17.27 -3.03
C ALA A 152 -9.93 -16.48 -4.33
N VAL A 153 -10.23 -15.17 -4.22
CA VAL A 153 -10.47 -14.29 -5.38
C VAL A 153 -9.19 -13.98 -6.14
N LEU A 154 -8.09 -13.71 -5.42
CA LEU A 154 -6.80 -13.35 -6.03
C LEU A 154 -6.09 -14.56 -6.66
N LYS A 155 -6.37 -15.79 -6.18
CA LYS A 155 -5.71 -17.00 -6.63
C LYS A 155 -5.70 -17.15 -8.16
N PRO A 156 -6.83 -17.10 -8.91
CA PRO A 156 -6.82 -17.27 -10.35
C PRO A 156 -5.90 -16.29 -11.11
N TYR A 157 -5.81 -15.06 -10.60
CA TYR A 157 -4.98 -14.01 -11.21
C TYR A 157 -3.50 -14.22 -10.93
N VAL A 158 -3.16 -14.45 -9.65
CA VAL A 158 -1.76 -14.58 -9.25
C VAL A 158 -1.13 -15.88 -9.73
N GLU A 159 -1.86 -16.99 -9.77
CA GLU A 159 -1.35 -18.26 -10.30
C GLU A 159 -0.87 -18.13 -11.75
N ALA A 160 -1.66 -17.48 -12.61
CA ALA A 160 -1.27 -17.25 -14.01
C ALA A 160 0.05 -16.46 -14.11
N LEU A 161 0.23 -15.45 -13.26
CA LEU A 161 1.44 -14.63 -13.21
C LEU A 161 2.66 -15.41 -12.68
N LEU A 162 2.48 -16.22 -11.65
CA LEU A 162 3.54 -17.04 -11.05
C LEU A 162 3.98 -18.19 -11.95
N PHE A 163 3.06 -18.83 -12.69
CA PHE A 163 3.40 -19.86 -13.67
C PHE A 163 4.22 -19.32 -14.85
N GLY A 164 4.10 -18.02 -15.14
CA GLY A 164 4.88 -17.34 -16.17
C GLY A 164 6.35 -17.10 -15.81
N ILE A 165 6.78 -17.39 -14.58
CA ILE A 165 8.18 -17.19 -14.14
C ILE A 165 9.04 -18.36 -14.63
N ASP A 166 10.13 -18.01 -15.34
CA ASP A 166 11.08 -19.00 -15.85
C ASP A 166 11.71 -19.83 -14.70
N ARG A 167 11.92 -21.11 -14.97
CA ARG A 167 12.56 -22.04 -13.99
C ARG A 167 13.98 -21.68 -13.64
N GLU A 168 14.68 -21.00 -14.54
CA GLU A 168 16.06 -20.55 -14.35
C GLU A 168 16.12 -19.18 -13.62
N ALA A 169 14.98 -18.50 -13.41
CA ALA A 169 14.93 -17.21 -12.72
C ALA A 169 15.19 -17.38 -11.21
N PRO A 170 15.93 -16.47 -10.58
CA PRO A 170 16.16 -16.50 -9.12
C PRO A 170 14.87 -16.52 -8.28
N GLU A 171 13.81 -15.92 -8.80
CA GLU A 171 12.50 -15.79 -8.16
C GLU A 171 11.65 -17.07 -8.25
N TYR A 172 12.07 -18.06 -9.04
CA TYR A 172 11.29 -19.27 -9.29
C TYR A 172 10.96 -20.06 -8.00
N MET A 173 11.91 -20.16 -7.07
CA MET A 173 11.69 -20.91 -5.83
C MET A 173 10.63 -20.25 -4.96
N GLU A 174 10.59 -18.92 -4.91
CA GLU A 174 9.57 -18.17 -4.18
C GLU A 174 8.21 -18.27 -4.89
N ALA A 175 8.19 -18.17 -6.20
CA ALA A 175 6.98 -18.40 -7.00
C ALA A 175 6.38 -19.79 -6.74
N LYS A 176 7.21 -20.83 -6.73
CA LYS A 176 6.80 -22.20 -6.42
C LYS A 176 6.27 -22.34 -5.00
N ARG A 177 6.88 -21.66 -4.03
CA ARG A 177 6.40 -21.63 -2.63
C ARG A 177 5.02 -21.01 -2.55
N LEU A 178 4.80 -19.87 -3.20
CA LEU A 178 3.51 -19.20 -3.25
C LEU A 178 2.44 -20.03 -3.96
N LEU A 179 2.77 -20.70 -5.05
CA LEU A 179 1.84 -21.63 -5.74
C LEU A 179 1.40 -22.77 -4.81
N LYS A 180 2.34 -23.39 -4.08
CA LYS A 180 2.00 -24.42 -3.09
C LYS A 180 1.15 -23.89 -1.94
N PHE A 181 1.39 -22.66 -1.50
CA PHE A 181 0.56 -21.99 -0.51
C PHE A 181 -0.87 -21.78 -1.04
N LEU A 182 -1.01 -21.39 -2.30
CA LEU A 182 -2.31 -21.18 -2.93
C LEU A 182 -3.11 -22.48 -3.16
N ASP A 183 -2.47 -23.63 -3.17
CA ASP A 183 -3.14 -24.93 -3.26
C ASP A 183 -4.11 -25.19 -2.10
N TYR A 184 -3.93 -24.54 -0.96
CA TYR A 184 -4.87 -24.63 0.17
C TYR A 184 -6.18 -23.88 -0.04
N PHE A 185 -6.31 -23.07 -1.08
CA PHE A 185 -7.49 -22.26 -1.35
C PHE A 185 -8.23 -22.75 -2.60
N VAL A 186 -9.54 -22.72 -2.56
CA VAL A 186 -10.37 -22.89 -3.76
C VAL A 186 -10.49 -21.53 -4.45
N GLY A 187 -10.07 -21.45 -5.71
CA GLY A 187 -10.22 -20.23 -6.51
C GLY A 187 -11.70 -19.93 -6.78
N ILE A 188 -12.11 -18.68 -6.62
CA ILE A 188 -13.45 -18.20 -6.92
C ILE A 188 -13.38 -17.02 -7.88
N GLY A 189 -14.42 -16.87 -8.74
CA GLY A 189 -14.53 -15.74 -9.64
C GLY A 189 -14.80 -14.41 -8.91
N SER A 190 -14.44 -13.32 -9.57
CA SER A 190 -14.62 -11.97 -9.03
C SER A 190 -16.00 -11.35 -9.31
N GLU A 191 -16.90 -12.06 -9.97
CA GLU A 191 -18.20 -11.54 -10.45
C GLU A 191 -19.08 -11.03 -9.31
N ASN A 192 -19.03 -11.73 -8.18
CA ASN A 192 -19.82 -11.40 -6.98
C ASN A 192 -19.10 -10.48 -5.98
N VAL A 193 -17.88 -10.04 -6.29
CA VAL A 193 -17.17 -9.08 -5.45
C VAL A 193 -17.82 -7.70 -5.60
N PRO A 194 -18.25 -7.06 -4.50
CA PRO A 194 -18.88 -5.73 -4.54
C PRO A 194 -18.00 -4.70 -5.28
N THR A 195 -18.63 -3.77 -5.98
CA THR A 195 -17.91 -2.75 -6.78
C THR A 195 -17.07 -1.79 -5.92
N ASN A 196 -17.44 -1.61 -4.66
CA ASN A 196 -16.72 -0.80 -3.67
C ASN A 196 -15.78 -1.62 -2.78
N SER A 197 -15.53 -2.88 -3.10
CA SER A 197 -14.58 -3.71 -2.36
C SER A 197 -13.13 -3.29 -2.67
N LEU A 198 -12.27 -3.33 -1.65
CA LEU A 198 -10.82 -3.16 -1.79
C LEU A 198 -10.20 -4.10 -2.83
N LEU A 199 -10.80 -5.28 -3.07
CA LEU A 199 -10.32 -6.21 -4.09
C LEU A 199 -10.48 -5.69 -5.52
N ARG A 200 -11.25 -4.64 -5.75
CA ARG A 200 -11.37 -4.00 -7.06
C ARG A 200 -10.20 -3.08 -7.41
N GLU A 201 -9.29 -2.88 -6.48
CA GLU A 201 -8.02 -2.15 -6.71
C GLU A 201 -6.89 -3.04 -7.26
N PHE A 202 -7.15 -4.36 -7.34
CA PHE A 202 -6.19 -5.36 -7.79
C PHE A 202 -6.54 -5.96 -9.19
#